data_79b4bcd818dae9686045bb5d20068a70
#
_entry.id   79b4bcd818dae9686045bb5d20068a70
#
_cell.length_a   1.000
_cell.length_b   1.000
_cell.length_c   1.000
_cell.angle_alpha   90.00
_cell.angle_beta   90.00
_cell.angle_gamma   90.00
#
_symmetry.space_group_name_H-M   'P 1'
#
loop_
_entity.id
_entity.type
_entity.pdbx_description
1 polymer ?
#
loop_
_entity_poly.entity_id
_entity_poly.type
_entity_poly.pdbx_seq_one_letter_code
_entity_poly.pdbx_strand_id
1 'polypeptide(L)'
;YTDVLWIGIGGSGLGPLLITESLQKCSRGLNFSYIDNVDPFLISEKLEELSEKLSTTLFVVVSKSGGTPEPRIAMEIIKSHCENNSLEWNSNAIAITMKDSKLFKKATSENWLKIFNLQDWVGGRTSITSSVGLLPLALINENIFEFIRGASLMDEATRISDFKNNPAALLSSAWYLTGDGIGKRDMVVLPYRDRLQVFSKYLQQLVMESLGKKFNRNGEVVNQGISVFGNKGSTDQHAYVQQLRDGIDNFFCIFIELLDSPS
;
A
#
# COMPACT_ATOMS: atom_id res chain seq x y z
N TYR A 1 -23.58 0.27 -3.08
CA TYR A 1 -22.61 -0.73 -2.66
C TYR A 1 -22.43 -0.71 -1.16
N THR A 2 -22.15 -1.86 -0.59
CA THR A 2 -21.86 -2.04 0.85
C THR A 2 -20.46 -2.57 1.10
N ASP A 3 -19.93 -3.28 0.12
CA ASP A 3 -18.64 -3.96 0.23
C ASP A 3 -17.74 -3.65 -0.98
N VAL A 4 -16.43 -3.73 -0.77
CA VAL A 4 -15.39 -3.60 -1.79
C VAL A 4 -14.49 -4.81 -1.73
N LEU A 5 -14.31 -5.50 -2.85
CA LEU A 5 -13.26 -6.49 -3.01
C LEU A 5 -12.14 -5.87 -3.85
N TRP A 6 -11.03 -5.58 -3.20
CA TRP A 6 -9.86 -4.97 -3.82
C TRP A 6 -8.85 -6.02 -4.27
N ILE A 7 -8.56 -6.06 -5.56
CA ILE A 7 -7.67 -7.05 -6.18
C ILE A 7 -6.43 -6.33 -6.68
N GLY A 8 -5.32 -6.46 -5.96
CA GLY A 8 -4.08 -5.78 -6.29
C GLY A 8 -2.92 -6.22 -5.40
N ILE A 9 -1.70 -6.29 -5.94
CA ILE A 9 -0.50 -6.75 -5.24
C ILE A 9 0.56 -5.65 -5.18
N GLY A 10 1.44 -5.71 -4.19
CA GLY A 10 2.50 -4.74 -3.96
C GLY A 10 1.95 -3.32 -3.79
N GLY A 11 2.45 -2.34 -4.54
CA GLY A 11 1.97 -0.96 -4.46
C GLY A 11 0.49 -0.78 -4.81
N SER A 12 -0.09 -1.69 -5.56
CA SER A 12 -1.52 -1.71 -5.88
C SER A 12 -2.40 -2.23 -4.73
N GLY A 13 -1.83 -2.87 -3.72
CA GLY A 13 -2.53 -3.41 -2.54
C GLY A 13 -2.14 -2.71 -1.23
N LEU A 14 -0.83 -2.53 -0.98
CA LEU A 14 -0.33 -2.05 0.32
C LEU A 14 -0.73 -0.61 0.65
N GLY A 15 -0.73 0.30 -0.34
CA GLY A 15 -1.19 1.67 -0.13
C GLY A 15 -2.67 1.75 0.24
N PRO A 16 -3.57 1.15 -0.55
CA PRO A 16 -4.99 1.02 -0.20
C PRO A 16 -5.24 0.38 1.15
N LEU A 17 -4.58 -0.72 1.46
CA LEU A 17 -4.69 -1.41 2.76
C LEU A 17 -4.27 -0.49 3.91
N LEU A 18 -3.14 0.23 3.77
CA LEU A 18 -2.70 1.19 4.78
C LEU A 18 -3.75 2.28 5.02
N ILE A 19 -4.35 2.83 3.95
CA ILE A 19 -5.37 3.86 4.06
C ILE A 19 -6.59 3.36 4.81
N THR A 20 -7.14 2.20 4.43
CA THR A 20 -8.34 1.67 5.06
C THR A 20 -8.09 1.29 6.51
N GLU A 21 -7.01 0.59 6.82
CA GLU A 21 -6.66 0.21 8.20
C GLU A 21 -6.38 1.43 9.09
N SER A 22 -5.74 2.47 8.53
CA SER A 22 -5.37 3.64 9.32
C SER A 22 -6.51 4.63 9.53
N LEU A 23 -7.36 4.83 8.55
CA LEU A 23 -8.29 5.95 8.49
C LEU A 23 -9.77 5.56 8.58
N GLN A 24 -10.15 4.33 8.22
CA GLN A 24 -11.55 3.90 8.25
C GLN A 24 -12.12 3.96 9.67
N LYS A 25 -13.24 4.66 9.82
CA LYS A 25 -14.03 4.69 11.06
C LYS A 25 -15.08 3.59 11.02
N CYS A 26 -15.28 2.89 12.14
CA CYS A 26 -16.13 1.70 12.26
C CYS A 26 -17.60 1.86 11.78
N SER A 27 -18.07 3.06 11.57
CA SER A 27 -19.47 3.35 11.18
C SER A 27 -19.61 4.07 9.85
N ARG A 28 -18.53 4.22 9.07
CA ARG A 28 -18.54 5.02 7.86
C ARG A 28 -17.87 4.30 6.70
N GLY A 29 -18.47 4.46 5.52
CA GLY A 29 -17.94 3.94 4.26
C GLY A 29 -18.25 2.47 4.01
N LEU A 30 -17.66 1.94 2.94
CA LEU A 30 -17.82 0.56 2.52
C LEU A 30 -16.87 -0.37 3.28
N ASN A 31 -17.25 -1.64 3.41
CA ASN A 31 -16.38 -2.65 4.00
C ASN A 31 -15.35 -3.12 2.97
N PHE A 32 -14.08 -3.16 3.33
CA PHE A 32 -13.01 -3.57 2.44
C PHE A 32 -12.53 -4.99 2.73
N SER A 33 -12.38 -5.77 1.66
CA SER A 33 -11.66 -7.04 1.61
C SER A 33 -10.59 -6.97 0.54
N TYR A 34 -9.46 -7.65 0.77
CA TYR A 34 -8.31 -7.60 -0.13
C TYR A 34 -7.93 -8.96 -0.65
N ILE A 35 -7.56 -9.02 -1.94
CA ILE A 35 -6.89 -10.17 -2.55
C ILE A 35 -5.59 -9.65 -3.16
N ASP A 36 -4.49 -9.95 -2.52
CA ASP A 36 -3.13 -9.59 -2.90
C ASP A 36 -2.26 -10.79 -3.27
N ASN A 37 -2.87 -11.98 -3.32
CA ASN A 37 -2.22 -13.23 -3.66
C ASN A 37 -3.19 -14.14 -4.42
N VAL A 38 -2.67 -15.23 -5.00
CA VAL A 38 -3.44 -16.27 -5.71
C VAL A 38 -3.67 -17.52 -4.85
N ASP A 39 -3.65 -17.37 -3.52
CA ASP A 39 -3.98 -18.46 -2.60
C ASP A 39 -5.43 -18.90 -2.79
N PRO A 40 -5.68 -20.17 -3.22
CA PRO A 40 -7.02 -20.63 -3.48
C PRO A 40 -7.93 -20.64 -2.24
N PHE A 41 -7.36 -20.88 -1.05
CA PHE A 41 -8.11 -20.86 0.20
C PHE A 41 -8.60 -19.47 0.53
N LEU A 42 -7.72 -18.45 0.45
CA LEU A 42 -8.10 -17.06 0.67
C LEU A 42 -9.19 -16.61 -0.32
N ILE A 43 -9.03 -16.93 -1.61
CA ILE A 43 -10.02 -16.56 -2.63
C ILE A 43 -11.36 -17.23 -2.34
N SER A 44 -11.38 -18.52 -2.01
CA SER A 44 -12.61 -19.25 -1.70
C SER A 44 -13.29 -18.69 -0.45
N GLU A 45 -12.54 -18.41 0.61
CA GLU A 45 -13.05 -17.79 1.84
C GLU A 45 -13.69 -16.43 1.56
N LYS A 46 -13.03 -15.58 0.78
CA LYS A 46 -13.59 -14.26 0.43
C LYS A 46 -14.83 -14.36 -0.46
N LEU A 47 -14.90 -15.32 -1.36
CA LEU A 47 -16.10 -15.55 -2.17
C LEU A 47 -17.28 -16.09 -1.33
N GLU A 48 -17.00 -16.92 -0.32
CA GLU A 48 -18.00 -17.39 0.62
C GLU A 48 -18.53 -16.24 1.50
N GLU A 49 -17.65 -15.42 2.08
CA GLU A 49 -18.00 -14.23 2.86
C GLU A 49 -18.90 -13.23 2.07
N LEU A 50 -18.68 -13.13 0.77
CA LEU A 50 -19.41 -12.22 -0.11
C LEU A 50 -20.60 -12.86 -0.83
N SER A 51 -20.88 -14.14 -0.63
CA SER A 51 -21.88 -14.90 -1.40
C SER A 51 -23.26 -14.25 -1.47
N GLU A 52 -23.76 -13.74 -0.34
CA GLU A 52 -25.05 -13.04 -0.25
C GLU A 52 -24.97 -11.54 -0.64
N LYS A 53 -23.77 -11.01 -0.84
CA LYS A 53 -23.48 -9.59 -1.07
C LYS A 53 -22.89 -9.30 -2.45
N LEU A 54 -22.78 -10.29 -3.33
CA LEU A 54 -22.13 -10.11 -4.64
C LEU A 54 -22.72 -8.93 -5.42
N SER A 55 -24.03 -8.75 -5.40
CA SER A 55 -24.71 -7.66 -6.12
C SER A 55 -24.45 -6.27 -5.54
N THR A 56 -24.09 -6.19 -4.26
CA THR A 56 -23.74 -4.95 -3.56
C THR A 56 -22.23 -4.78 -3.33
N THR A 57 -21.42 -5.69 -3.87
CA THR A 57 -19.97 -5.62 -3.83
C THR A 57 -19.41 -4.91 -5.05
N LEU A 58 -18.50 -3.98 -4.83
CA LEU A 58 -17.72 -3.32 -5.85
C LEU A 58 -16.38 -4.06 -6.01
N PHE A 59 -16.07 -4.53 -7.21
CA PHE A 59 -14.83 -5.23 -7.53
C PHE A 59 -13.83 -4.26 -8.12
N VAL A 60 -12.73 -3.97 -7.41
CA VAL A 60 -11.73 -3.01 -7.86
C VAL A 60 -10.45 -3.74 -8.23
N VAL A 61 -10.13 -3.78 -9.52
CA VAL A 61 -8.92 -4.44 -10.04
C VAL A 61 -7.85 -3.41 -10.32
N VAL A 62 -6.70 -3.57 -9.70
CA VAL A 62 -5.60 -2.61 -9.78
C VAL A 62 -4.36 -3.26 -10.33
N SER A 63 -3.94 -2.82 -11.52
CA SER A 63 -2.68 -3.26 -12.13
C SER A 63 -2.22 -2.20 -13.13
N LYS A 64 -1.05 -1.56 -12.87
CA LYS A 64 -0.54 -0.50 -13.76
C LYS A 64 -0.36 -0.98 -15.19
N SER A 65 0.34 -2.06 -15.42
CA SER A 65 0.58 -2.65 -16.74
C SER A 65 -0.55 -3.53 -17.25
N GLY A 66 -1.42 -4.00 -16.35
CA GLY A 66 -2.41 -5.04 -16.62
C GLY A 66 -1.80 -6.41 -16.97
N GLY A 67 -0.48 -6.56 -16.77
CA GLY A 67 0.26 -7.77 -17.12
C GLY A 67 0.66 -8.65 -15.92
N THR A 68 0.51 -8.15 -14.71
CA THR A 68 0.84 -8.88 -13.49
C THR A 68 -0.05 -10.12 -13.37
N PRO A 69 0.51 -11.32 -13.23
CA PRO A 69 -0.27 -12.57 -13.28
C PRO A 69 -1.23 -12.72 -12.08
N GLU A 70 -0.81 -12.37 -10.87
CA GLU A 70 -1.58 -12.61 -9.65
C GLU A 70 -2.93 -11.86 -9.66
N PRO A 71 -3.00 -10.53 -9.84
CA PRO A 71 -4.28 -9.83 -9.91
C PRO A 71 -5.15 -10.29 -11.09
N ARG A 72 -4.51 -10.68 -12.21
CA ARG A 72 -5.23 -11.18 -13.38
C ARG A 72 -5.89 -12.53 -13.10
N ILE A 73 -5.17 -13.48 -12.50
CA ILE A 73 -5.71 -14.79 -12.15
C ILE A 73 -6.82 -14.66 -11.12
N ALA A 74 -6.60 -13.91 -10.04
CA ALA A 74 -7.61 -13.65 -9.03
C ALA A 74 -8.88 -13.03 -9.63
N MET A 75 -8.72 -12.00 -10.47
CA MET A 75 -9.82 -11.36 -11.17
C MET A 75 -10.63 -12.34 -12.03
N GLU A 76 -9.99 -13.20 -12.82
CA GLU A 76 -10.70 -14.17 -13.67
C GLU A 76 -11.47 -15.20 -12.84
N ILE A 77 -10.92 -15.68 -11.73
CA ILE A 77 -11.61 -16.61 -10.82
C ILE A 77 -12.85 -15.94 -10.23
N ILE A 78 -12.71 -14.71 -9.73
CA ILE A 78 -13.81 -13.96 -9.10
C ILE A 78 -14.87 -13.61 -10.14
N LYS A 79 -14.47 -13.16 -11.33
CA LYS A 79 -15.38 -12.87 -12.45
C LYS A 79 -16.20 -14.11 -12.80
N SER A 80 -15.56 -15.26 -12.99
CA SER A 80 -16.25 -16.52 -13.30
C SER A 80 -17.24 -16.90 -12.19
N HIS A 81 -16.87 -16.69 -10.93
CA HIS A 81 -17.76 -16.94 -9.80
C HIS A 81 -19.00 -16.00 -9.83
N CYS A 82 -18.82 -14.72 -10.10
CA CYS A 82 -19.90 -13.76 -10.25
C CYS A 82 -20.87 -14.16 -11.40
N GLU A 83 -20.33 -14.48 -12.56
CA GLU A 83 -21.10 -14.88 -13.74
C GLU A 83 -21.88 -16.18 -13.49
N ASN A 84 -21.28 -17.16 -12.81
CA ASN A 84 -21.97 -18.40 -12.41
C ASN A 84 -23.12 -18.16 -11.41
N ASN A 85 -23.08 -17.06 -10.66
CA ASN A 85 -24.14 -16.61 -9.77
C ASN A 85 -25.05 -15.55 -10.40
N SER A 86 -25.08 -15.47 -11.73
CA SER A 86 -25.95 -14.56 -12.50
C SER A 86 -25.72 -13.06 -12.23
N LEU A 87 -24.52 -12.68 -11.77
CA LEU A 87 -24.13 -11.30 -11.63
C LEU A 87 -23.39 -10.84 -12.89
N GLU A 88 -23.83 -9.74 -13.47
CA GLU A 88 -23.09 -9.06 -14.54
C GLU A 88 -21.86 -8.38 -13.98
N TRP A 89 -20.69 -9.00 -14.14
CA TRP A 89 -19.41 -8.51 -13.66
C TRP A 89 -19.14 -7.04 -13.97
N ASN A 90 -19.39 -6.63 -15.23
CA ASN A 90 -19.09 -5.29 -15.73
C ASN A 90 -19.86 -4.18 -14.99
N SER A 91 -21.04 -4.49 -14.44
CA SER A 91 -21.86 -3.54 -13.69
C SER A 91 -21.28 -3.19 -12.32
N ASN A 92 -20.39 -4.03 -11.78
CA ASN A 92 -19.79 -3.88 -10.45
C ASN A 92 -18.24 -3.77 -10.50
N ALA A 93 -17.63 -3.85 -11.70
CA ALA A 93 -16.17 -3.86 -11.84
C ALA A 93 -15.59 -2.48 -12.16
N ILE A 94 -14.53 -2.14 -11.45
CA ILE A 94 -13.70 -0.94 -11.68
C ILE A 94 -12.27 -1.36 -11.98
N ALA A 95 -11.64 -0.72 -12.95
CA ALA A 95 -10.21 -0.86 -13.22
C ALA A 95 -9.45 0.40 -12.80
N ILE A 96 -8.30 0.21 -12.13
CA ILE A 96 -7.28 1.26 -11.96
C ILE A 96 -6.04 0.80 -12.70
N THR A 97 -5.74 1.45 -13.82
CA THR A 97 -4.70 0.97 -14.72
C THR A 97 -4.20 2.08 -15.65
N MET A 98 -3.09 1.83 -16.29
CA MET A 98 -2.54 2.74 -17.30
C MET A 98 -3.35 2.66 -18.60
N LYS A 99 -3.52 3.79 -19.28
CA LYS A 99 -4.13 3.84 -20.63
C LYS A 99 -3.42 2.85 -21.56
N ASP A 100 -4.19 2.19 -22.40
CA ASP A 100 -3.73 1.21 -23.39
C ASP A 100 -3.07 -0.07 -22.82
N SER A 101 -3.07 -0.24 -21.49
CA SER A 101 -2.65 -1.47 -20.83
C SER A 101 -3.54 -2.67 -21.18
N LYS A 102 -3.11 -3.89 -20.84
CA LYS A 102 -3.96 -5.09 -21.03
C LYS A 102 -5.27 -4.99 -20.25
N LEU A 103 -5.21 -4.53 -19.00
CA LEU A 103 -6.40 -4.35 -18.17
C LEU A 103 -7.31 -3.23 -18.70
N PHE A 104 -6.75 -2.13 -19.19
CA PHE A 104 -7.51 -1.05 -19.84
C PHE A 104 -8.31 -1.58 -21.04
N LYS A 105 -7.65 -2.31 -21.94
CA LYS A 105 -8.29 -2.88 -23.13
C LYS A 105 -9.41 -3.84 -22.77
N LYS A 106 -9.17 -4.72 -21.78
CA LYS A 106 -10.19 -5.65 -21.27
C LYS A 106 -11.36 -4.91 -20.67
N ALA A 107 -11.14 -4.01 -19.74
CA ALA A 107 -12.19 -3.23 -19.09
C ALA A 107 -13.01 -2.39 -20.08
N THR A 108 -12.36 -1.84 -21.12
CA THR A 108 -13.03 -1.09 -22.18
C THR A 108 -13.90 -2.00 -23.06
N SER A 109 -13.35 -3.15 -23.51
CA SER A 109 -14.09 -4.08 -24.39
C SER A 109 -15.26 -4.76 -23.70
N GLU A 110 -15.20 -4.92 -22.38
CA GLU A 110 -16.25 -5.52 -21.56
C GLU A 110 -17.20 -4.48 -20.93
N ASN A 111 -17.00 -3.18 -21.20
CA ASN A 111 -17.82 -2.07 -20.69
C ASN A 111 -17.90 -2.05 -19.15
N TRP A 112 -16.79 -2.13 -18.46
CA TRP A 112 -16.76 -2.06 -17.00
C TRP A 112 -17.30 -0.73 -16.48
N LEU A 113 -17.86 -0.75 -15.27
CA LEU A 113 -18.50 0.38 -14.59
C LEU A 113 -17.64 1.66 -14.64
N LYS A 114 -16.35 1.55 -14.37
CA LYS A 114 -15.42 2.69 -14.42
C LYS A 114 -13.98 2.25 -14.67
N ILE A 115 -13.22 3.10 -15.36
CA ILE A 115 -11.77 2.99 -15.49
C ILE A 115 -11.15 4.28 -14.94
N PHE A 116 -10.29 4.15 -13.94
CA PHE A 116 -9.43 5.22 -13.46
C PHE A 116 -8.05 5.11 -14.10
N ASN A 117 -7.63 6.15 -14.77
CA ASN A 117 -6.34 6.15 -15.42
C ASN A 117 -5.21 6.38 -14.41
N LEU A 118 -4.21 5.51 -14.44
CA LEU A 118 -2.96 5.65 -13.70
C LEU A 118 -1.89 6.20 -14.65
N GLN A 119 -1.27 7.30 -14.29
CA GLN A 119 -0.27 7.92 -15.13
C GLN A 119 1.03 7.10 -15.18
N ASP A 120 1.76 7.19 -16.28
CA ASP A 120 2.96 6.39 -16.52
C ASP A 120 4.12 6.72 -15.57
N TRP A 121 4.22 7.97 -15.13
CA TRP A 121 5.24 8.41 -14.15
C TRP A 121 4.93 8.00 -12.69
N VAL A 122 3.71 7.57 -12.38
CA VAL A 122 3.34 7.11 -11.03
C VAL A 122 3.94 5.74 -10.79
N GLY A 123 4.93 5.65 -9.91
CA GLY A 123 5.50 4.38 -9.45
C GLY A 123 4.54 3.61 -8.56
N GLY A 124 4.61 2.26 -8.58
CA GLY A 124 3.76 1.42 -7.71
C GLY A 124 3.90 1.77 -6.23
N ARG A 125 5.14 1.95 -5.74
CA ARG A 125 5.44 2.29 -4.34
C ARG A 125 4.93 3.65 -3.88
N THR A 126 4.73 4.58 -4.81
CA THR A 126 4.31 5.96 -4.55
C THR A 126 2.90 6.26 -5.02
N SER A 127 2.14 5.22 -5.40
CA SER A 127 0.80 5.37 -5.98
C SER A 127 -0.29 5.77 -4.97
N ILE A 128 0.03 5.84 -3.69
CA ILE A 128 -0.92 6.17 -2.61
C ILE A 128 -1.58 7.55 -2.79
N THR A 129 -0.93 8.49 -3.47
CA THR A 129 -1.47 9.82 -3.78
C THR A 129 -2.15 9.89 -5.16
N SER A 130 -2.30 8.77 -5.86
CA SER A 130 -3.04 8.64 -7.10
C SER A 130 -4.42 8.01 -6.88
N SER A 131 -5.14 7.68 -7.96
CA SER A 131 -6.41 6.96 -7.87
C SER A 131 -6.32 5.65 -7.07
N VAL A 132 -5.13 5.05 -6.94
CA VAL A 132 -4.89 3.85 -6.13
C VAL A 132 -5.16 4.09 -4.64
N GLY A 133 -4.76 5.24 -4.09
CA GLY A 133 -5.05 5.59 -2.70
C GLY A 133 -6.27 6.50 -2.54
N LEU A 134 -6.58 7.34 -3.53
CA LEU A 134 -7.68 8.30 -3.42
C LEU A 134 -9.07 7.64 -3.54
N LEU A 135 -9.20 6.56 -4.31
CA LEU A 135 -10.46 5.83 -4.40
C LEU A 135 -10.84 5.16 -3.06
N PRO A 136 -9.94 4.41 -2.38
CA PRO A 136 -10.25 3.90 -1.04
C PRO A 136 -10.65 5.00 -0.05
N LEU A 137 -9.94 6.15 -0.03
CA LEU A 137 -10.30 7.29 0.81
C LEU A 137 -11.74 7.77 0.57
N ALA A 138 -12.13 7.91 -0.70
CA ALA A 138 -13.51 8.29 -1.05
C ALA A 138 -14.52 7.24 -0.58
N LEU A 139 -14.23 5.96 -0.76
CA LEU A 139 -15.16 4.87 -0.43
C LEU A 139 -15.30 4.63 1.09
N ILE A 140 -14.32 5.05 1.89
CA ILE A 140 -14.45 5.09 3.36
C ILE A 140 -14.98 6.44 3.89
N ASN A 141 -15.42 7.34 3.02
CA ASN A 141 -15.91 8.68 3.38
C ASN A 141 -14.90 9.57 4.12
N GLU A 142 -13.62 9.44 3.81
CA GLU A 142 -12.59 10.34 4.31
C GLU A 142 -12.27 11.47 3.32
N ASN A 143 -11.72 12.57 3.82
CA ASN A 143 -11.48 13.77 3.02
C ASN A 143 -10.24 13.63 2.13
N ILE A 144 -10.44 13.42 0.84
CA ILE A 144 -9.38 13.32 -0.17
C ILE A 144 -8.51 14.60 -0.21
N PHE A 145 -9.12 15.78 -0.09
CA PHE A 145 -8.41 17.04 -0.19
C PHE A 145 -7.46 17.26 0.99
N GLU A 146 -7.86 16.86 2.21
CA GLU A 146 -6.98 16.91 3.37
C GLU A 146 -5.80 15.94 3.25
N PHE A 147 -6.02 14.77 2.70
CA PHE A 147 -4.95 13.81 2.43
C PHE A 147 -3.93 14.38 1.43
N ILE A 148 -4.40 14.93 0.31
CA ILE A 148 -3.53 15.56 -0.71
C ILE A 148 -2.86 16.82 -0.16
N ARG A 149 -3.57 17.60 0.68
CA ARG A 149 -2.98 18.76 1.35
C ARG A 149 -1.78 18.38 2.22
N GLY A 150 -1.88 17.27 2.97
CA GLY A 150 -0.76 16.74 3.74
C GLY A 150 0.45 16.40 2.87
N ALA A 151 0.23 15.76 1.73
CA ALA A 151 1.29 15.46 0.76
C ALA A 151 1.91 16.74 0.18
N SER A 152 1.10 17.74 -0.16
CA SER A 152 1.57 19.04 -0.68
C SER A 152 2.42 19.79 0.34
N LEU A 153 1.99 19.84 1.61
CA LEU A 153 2.76 20.47 2.67
C LEU A 153 4.14 19.82 2.87
N MET A 154 4.20 18.48 2.78
CA MET A 154 5.48 17.78 2.86
C MET A 154 6.34 18.04 1.62
N ASP A 155 5.76 18.10 0.43
CA ASP A 155 6.48 18.47 -0.80
C ASP A 155 7.11 19.87 -0.66
N GLU A 156 6.38 20.85 -0.15
CA GLU A 156 6.90 22.19 0.13
C GLU A 156 8.06 22.15 1.13
N ALA A 157 7.89 21.44 2.25
CA ALA A 157 8.93 21.30 3.27
C ALA A 157 10.21 20.63 2.76
N THR A 158 10.09 19.65 1.86
CA THR A 158 11.23 18.94 1.29
C THR A 158 11.92 19.67 0.14
N ARG A 159 11.35 20.78 -0.36
CA ARG A 159 11.99 21.68 -1.34
C ARG A 159 12.92 22.71 -0.70
N ILE A 160 12.89 22.85 0.62
CA ILE A 160 13.77 23.78 1.34
C ILE A 160 15.22 23.33 1.18
N SER A 161 16.08 24.22 0.68
CA SER A 161 17.50 23.93 0.44
C SER A 161 18.35 23.91 1.72
N ASP A 162 17.89 24.61 2.76
CA ASP A 162 18.56 24.55 4.07
C ASP A 162 18.37 23.18 4.72
N PHE A 163 19.48 22.47 4.90
CA PHE A 163 19.54 21.13 5.44
C PHE A 163 18.80 20.98 6.79
N LYS A 164 18.98 21.96 7.70
CA LYS A 164 18.41 21.90 9.05
C LYS A 164 16.87 22.05 9.07
N ASN A 165 16.33 22.67 8.05
CA ASN A 165 14.90 22.90 7.89
C ASN A 165 14.23 21.95 6.90
N ASN A 166 14.97 20.99 6.33
CA ASN A 166 14.46 19.99 5.41
C ASN A 166 14.28 18.64 6.12
N PRO A 167 13.05 18.21 6.44
CA PRO A 167 12.81 16.99 7.20
C PRO A 167 13.28 15.72 6.47
N ALA A 168 13.18 15.67 5.13
CA ALA A 168 13.68 14.55 4.36
C ALA A 168 15.20 14.47 4.35
N ALA A 169 15.89 15.60 4.26
CA ALA A 169 17.34 15.66 4.33
C ALA A 169 17.86 15.21 5.72
N LEU A 170 17.21 15.66 6.80
CA LEU A 170 17.55 15.23 8.16
C LEU A 170 17.34 13.74 8.35
N LEU A 171 16.17 13.22 7.96
CA LEU A 171 15.84 11.80 8.12
C LEU A 171 16.75 10.90 7.28
N SER A 172 16.99 11.25 6.02
CA SER A 172 17.88 10.47 5.14
C SER A 172 19.32 10.47 5.63
N SER A 173 19.80 11.59 6.18
CA SER A 173 21.14 11.67 6.77
C SER A 173 21.25 10.86 8.06
N ALA A 174 20.22 10.85 8.90
CA ALA A 174 20.19 9.99 10.08
C ALA A 174 20.29 8.51 9.68
N TRP A 175 19.55 8.07 8.66
CA TRP A 175 19.62 6.70 8.13
C TRP A 175 21.01 6.39 7.54
N TYR A 176 21.56 7.32 6.77
CA TYR A 176 22.88 7.17 6.16
C TYR A 176 23.97 6.99 7.23
N LEU A 177 24.01 7.87 8.22
CA LEU A 177 24.99 7.82 9.31
C LEU A 177 24.82 6.55 10.16
N THR A 178 23.59 6.21 10.53
CA THR A 178 23.31 5.04 11.36
C THR A 178 23.62 3.73 10.62
N GLY A 179 23.40 3.68 9.31
CA GLY A 179 23.69 2.53 8.45
C GLY A 179 25.11 2.47 7.88
N ASP A 180 26.05 3.27 8.40
CA ASP A 180 27.42 3.37 7.91
C ASP A 180 27.53 3.68 6.40
N GLY A 181 26.56 4.41 5.86
CA GLY A 181 26.52 4.81 4.45
C GLY A 181 26.09 3.71 3.46
N ILE A 182 25.97 2.48 3.87
CA ILE A 182 25.68 1.32 3.00
C ILE A 182 24.52 0.44 3.49
N GLY A 183 23.78 0.89 4.50
CA GLY A 183 22.62 0.14 5.03
C GLY A 183 23.01 -1.11 5.83
N LYS A 184 24.11 -1.07 6.59
CA LYS A 184 24.57 -2.18 7.44
C LYS A 184 23.61 -2.54 8.58
N ARG A 185 22.74 -1.60 8.97
CA ARG A 185 21.81 -1.79 10.08
C ARG A 185 20.40 -1.83 9.58
N ASP A 186 19.59 -2.69 10.16
CA ASP A 186 18.18 -2.82 9.88
C ASP A 186 17.38 -1.69 10.50
N MET A 187 16.35 -1.23 9.81
CA MET A 187 15.42 -0.22 10.31
C MET A 187 14.22 -0.89 10.97
N VAL A 188 14.08 -0.69 12.27
CA VAL A 188 12.92 -1.18 13.04
C VAL A 188 11.93 -0.03 13.20
N VAL A 189 10.73 -0.20 12.66
CA VAL A 189 9.67 0.82 12.71
C VAL A 189 8.63 0.43 13.76
N LEU A 190 8.48 1.25 14.77
CA LEU A 190 7.60 1.03 15.92
C LEU A 190 6.53 2.11 16.04
N PRO A 191 5.41 2.01 15.33
CA PRO A 191 4.27 2.90 15.53
C PRO A 191 3.49 2.49 16.79
N TYR A 192 3.20 3.45 17.66
CA TYR A 192 2.43 3.25 18.88
C TYR A 192 0.94 3.51 18.66
N ARG A 193 0.39 2.95 17.58
CA ARG A 193 -1.03 2.96 17.24
C ARG A 193 -1.39 1.70 16.46
N ASP A 194 -2.44 1.00 16.87
CA ASP A 194 -2.92 -0.21 16.20
C ASP A 194 -3.24 0.02 14.72
N ARG A 195 -3.85 1.15 14.40
CA ARG A 195 -4.19 1.53 13.03
C ARG A 195 -3.00 1.74 12.11
N LEU A 196 -1.78 1.87 12.64
CA LEU A 196 -0.55 1.97 11.86
C LEU A 196 0.22 0.64 11.75
N GLN A 197 -0.38 -0.48 12.14
CA GLN A 197 0.26 -1.79 12.06
C GLN A 197 0.76 -2.14 10.64
N VAL A 198 0.02 -1.74 9.61
CA VAL A 198 0.39 -1.99 8.21
C VAL A 198 1.49 -1.04 7.72
N PHE A 199 1.82 0.01 8.46
CA PHE A 199 2.78 1.03 8.01
C PHE A 199 4.18 0.48 7.78
N SER A 200 4.67 -0.42 8.63
CA SER A 200 5.96 -1.08 8.42
C SER A 200 5.99 -1.92 7.14
N LYS A 201 4.91 -2.64 6.82
CA LYS A 201 4.78 -3.40 5.56
C LYS A 201 4.80 -2.47 4.33
N TYR A 202 4.12 -1.34 4.41
CA TYR A 202 4.17 -0.33 3.36
C TYR A 202 5.59 0.21 3.17
N LEU A 203 6.30 0.51 4.26
CA LEU A 203 7.69 0.96 4.22
C LEU A 203 8.66 -0.12 3.75
N GLN A 204 8.39 -1.41 4.00
CA GLN A 204 9.20 -2.49 3.42
C GLN A 204 9.27 -2.35 1.91
N GLN A 205 8.15 -2.22 1.23
CA GLN A 205 8.18 -2.03 -0.22
C GLN A 205 8.77 -0.66 -0.59
N LEU A 206 8.31 0.42 0.04
CA LEU A 206 8.76 1.77 -0.31
C LEU A 206 10.28 1.93 -0.17
N VAL A 207 10.87 1.45 0.92
CA VAL A 207 12.29 1.63 1.23
C VAL A 207 13.13 0.55 0.58
N MET A 208 12.82 -0.74 0.82
CA MET A 208 13.69 -1.84 0.40
C MET A 208 13.75 -1.97 -1.13
N GLU A 209 12.62 -1.87 -1.82
CA GLU A 209 12.59 -1.92 -3.29
C GLU A 209 13.20 -0.66 -3.93
N SER A 210 13.11 0.49 -3.24
CA SER A 210 13.71 1.74 -3.75
C SER A 210 15.21 1.79 -3.53
N LEU A 211 15.72 1.38 -2.39
CA LEU A 211 17.13 1.49 -2.01
C LEU A 211 17.95 0.24 -2.29
N GLY A 212 17.32 -0.94 -2.38
CA GLY A 212 18.01 -2.20 -2.72
C GLY A 212 18.63 -2.14 -4.12
N LYS A 213 19.93 -1.92 -4.23
CA LYS A 213 20.65 -1.76 -5.49
C LYS A 213 21.94 -2.56 -5.49
N LYS A 214 22.12 -3.36 -6.55
CA LYS A 214 23.37 -4.10 -6.79
C LYS A 214 24.49 -3.19 -7.29
N PHE A 215 24.14 -2.23 -8.14
CA PHE A 215 25.10 -1.36 -8.82
C PHE A 215 24.89 0.11 -8.45
N ASN A 216 25.98 0.86 -8.36
CA ASN A 216 25.94 2.32 -8.33
C ASN A 216 25.74 2.90 -9.75
N ARG A 217 25.73 4.24 -9.86
CA ARG A 217 25.57 4.93 -11.16
C ARG A 217 26.75 4.72 -12.13
N ASN A 218 27.91 4.32 -11.63
CA ASN A 218 29.10 4.02 -12.44
C ASN A 218 29.15 2.55 -12.88
N GLY A 219 28.18 1.72 -12.48
CA GLY A 219 28.14 0.29 -12.79
C GLY A 219 28.97 -0.59 -11.85
N GLU A 220 29.52 -0.03 -10.77
CA GLU A 220 30.28 -0.78 -9.76
C GLU A 220 29.34 -1.52 -8.80
N VAL A 221 29.71 -2.72 -8.38
CA VAL A 221 28.92 -3.53 -7.44
C VAL A 221 29.01 -2.92 -6.03
N VAL A 222 27.87 -2.52 -5.47
CA VAL A 222 27.78 -1.91 -4.14
C VAL A 222 26.90 -2.70 -3.17
N ASN A 223 25.89 -3.45 -3.65
CA ASN A 223 24.99 -4.27 -2.83
C ASN A 223 24.42 -3.51 -1.63
N GLN A 224 23.84 -2.34 -1.85
CA GLN A 224 23.32 -1.49 -0.77
C GLN A 224 21.81 -1.58 -0.66
N GLY A 225 21.30 -1.24 0.52
CA GLY A 225 19.89 -1.19 0.89
C GLY A 225 19.73 -1.13 2.39
N ILE A 226 18.52 -0.97 2.86
CA ILE A 226 18.17 -1.01 4.28
C ILE A 226 17.01 -1.99 4.44
N SER A 227 17.17 -3.01 5.29
CA SER A 227 16.07 -3.88 5.67
C SER A 227 15.12 -3.12 6.59
N VAL A 228 13.81 -3.35 6.42
CA VAL A 228 12.76 -2.71 7.21
C VAL A 228 11.89 -3.78 7.84
N PHE A 229 11.68 -3.72 9.15
CA PHE A 229 10.71 -4.55 9.84
C PHE A 229 10.07 -3.80 11.01
N GLY A 230 9.15 -4.45 11.71
CA GLY A 230 8.37 -3.90 12.79
C GLY A 230 6.89 -4.08 12.53
N ASN A 231 6.07 -4.00 13.58
CA ASN A 231 4.62 -4.05 13.48
C ASN A 231 3.99 -2.89 14.25
N LYS A 232 3.94 -3.00 15.59
CA LYS A 232 3.41 -1.93 16.45
C LYS A 232 3.95 -2.02 17.88
N GLY A 233 4.27 -0.90 18.48
CA GLY A 233 4.40 -0.78 19.94
C GLY A 233 2.99 -0.80 20.56
N SER A 234 2.75 -1.37 21.71
CA SER A 234 3.67 -2.05 22.65
C SER A 234 3.73 -3.58 22.42
N THR A 235 2.98 -4.11 21.45
CA THR A 235 2.93 -5.56 21.15
C THR A 235 4.32 -6.10 20.84
N ASP A 236 5.11 -5.38 20.03
CA ASP A 236 6.46 -5.79 19.64
C ASP A 236 7.43 -5.87 20.83
N GLN A 237 7.17 -5.11 21.92
CA GLN A 237 7.93 -5.18 23.14
C GLN A 237 7.80 -6.56 23.83
N HIS A 238 6.70 -7.25 23.60
CA HIS A 238 6.46 -8.61 24.10
C HIS A 238 6.81 -9.69 23.08
N ALA A 239 7.38 -9.33 21.93
CA ALA A 239 7.76 -10.26 20.88
C ALA A 239 9.28 -10.30 20.66
N TYR A 240 9.90 -9.22 20.22
CA TYR A 240 11.30 -9.23 19.79
C TYR A 240 12.18 -8.10 20.37
N VAL A 241 11.64 -7.18 21.15
CA VAL A 241 12.43 -6.07 21.73
C VAL A 241 13.54 -6.56 22.65
N GLN A 242 13.39 -7.73 23.26
CA GLN A 242 14.50 -8.35 24.01
C GLN A 242 15.72 -8.58 23.11
N GLN A 243 15.53 -9.06 21.86
CA GLN A 243 16.61 -9.22 20.89
C GLN A 243 17.26 -7.88 20.56
N LEU A 244 16.48 -6.82 20.41
CA LEU A 244 17.01 -5.48 20.14
C LEU A 244 17.84 -4.94 21.31
N ARG A 245 17.43 -5.21 22.55
CA ARG A 245 18.11 -4.74 23.76
C ARG A 245 19.35 -5.53 24.11
N ASP A 246 19.27 -6.86 24.03
CA ASP A 246 20.26 -7.79 24.59
C ASP A 246 21.03 -8.55 23.50
N GLY A 247 20.64 -8.42 22.22
CA GLY A 247 21.24 -9.14 21.10
C GLY A 247 22.32 -8.36 20.36
N ILE A 248 22.47 -8.63 19.05
CA ILE A 248 23.47 -8.00 18.19
C ILE A 248 23.04 -6.56 17.89
N ASP A 249 23.98 -5.61 18.00
CA ASP A 249 23.79 -4.20 17.64
C ASP A 249 23.87 -4.00 16.11
N ASN A 250 22.82 -4.47 15.39
CA ASN A 250 22.73 -4.41 13.94
C ASN A 250 21.46 -3.70 13.44
N PHE A 251 20.87 -2.84 14.24
CA PHE A 251 19.62 -2.15 13.92
C PHE A 251 19.64 -0.69 14.40
N PHE A 252 18.63 0.06 13.96
CA PHE A 252 18.19 1.32 14.56
C PHE A 252 16.67 1.38 14.59
N CYS A 253 16.11 2.12 15.54
CA CYS A 253 14.66 2.23 15.72
C CYS A 253 14.14 3.57 15.23
N ILE A 254 12.96 3.53 14.58
CA ILE A 254 12.12 4.69 14.31
C ILE A 254 10.83 4.53 15.11
N PHE A 255 10.63 5.42 16.08
CA PHE A 255 9.40 5.50 16.85
C PHE A 255 8.43 6.47 16.17
N ILE A 256 7.17 6.05 16.05
CA ILE A 256 6.11 6.89 15.51
C ILE A 256 5.07 7.09 16.61
N GLU A 257 4.97 8.31 17.08
CA GLU A 257 4.01 8.74 18.10
C GLU A 257 2.99 9.68 17.50
N LEU A 258 1.72 9.52 17.88
CA LEU A 258 0.67 10.48 17.60
C LEU A 258 0.51 11.38 18.83
N LEU A 259 0.73 12.67 18.65
CA LEU A 259 0.69 13.66 19.73
C LEU A 259 -0.74 13.95 20.21
N ASP A 260 -1.72 13.84 19.30
CA ASP A 260 -3.13 14.03 19.63
C ASP A 260 -3.83 12.67 19.80
N SER A 261 -4.53 12.53 20.93
CA SER A 261 -5.42 11.40 21.15
C SER A 261 -6.84 11.80 20.74
N PRO A 262 -7.62 10.93 20.09
CA PRO A 262 -9.03 11.20 19.88
C PRO A 262 -9.71 11.36 21.26
N SER A 263 -10.41 12.45 21.42
CA SER A 263 -11.23 12.78 22.59
C SER A 263 -12.43 11.83 22.69
#